data_0cbbf7577c4ea0ba6a9b81ff647552c7
#
_entry.id   0cbbf7577c4ea0ba6a9b81ff647552c7
#
_cell.length_a   1.000
_cell.length_b   1.000
_cell.length_c   1.000
_cell.angle_alpha   90.00
_cell.angle_beta   90.00
_cell.angle_gamma   90.00
#
_symmetry.space_group_name_H-M   'P 1'
#
loop_
_entity.id
_entity.type
_entity.pdbx_description
1 polymer ?
#
loop_
_entity_poly.entity_id
_entity_poly.type
_entity_poly.pdbx_seq_one_letter_code
_entity_poly.pdbx_strand_id
1 'polypeptide(L)'
;MSASAPAEDATGSHNSAEQPVTLSARHLTKRYDKRAVVDDVSLDVEQGEIVGLLGPNGAGKTTTFHMIVGMTRPNEGRILLGDDDITRLPMYKRARRGIGYLAQETSVFRELTVEDNLHAPLEFQSMSEDEREARVESLIAEFGLDRVRHSKGYSLSGGERRRTEIARALATQPRFFLLDEPFAGVDPIAVEDIQEIVADLQKRNIGVLITDHNVHETLAITDRAYLLYEGQILKQGTAEELAADPEVRKRYLGEKFTLERY
;
A
#
# COMPACT_ATOMS: atom_id res chain seq x y z
N MET A 1 48.02 2.23 52.39
CA MET A 1 47.06 1.13 52.15
C MET A 1 45.92 1.68 51.35
N SER A 2 46.02 1.53 50.06
CA SER A 2 45.02 2.03 49.11
C SER A 2 44.24 0.83 48.58
N ALA A 3 42.95 0.80 48.78
CA ALA A 3 42.04 -0.20 48.21
C ALA A 3 41.36 0.36 46.96
N SER A 4 41.70 -0.24 45.84
CA SER A 4 41.09 0.00 44.56
C SER A 4 39.77 -0.78 44.44
N ALA A 5 38.69 -0.07 44.11
CA ALA A 5 37.41 -0.67 43.75
C ALA A 5 37.40 -1.06 42.27
N PRO A 6 36.75 -2.17 41.84
CA PRO A 6 36.63 -2.55 40.46
C PRO A 6 35.52 -1.76 39.74
N ALA A 7 35.80 -1.42 38.48
CA ALA A 7 34.82 -0.83 37.58
C ALA A 7 33.82 -1.89 37.13
N GLU A 8 32.53 -1.61 37.27
CA GLU A 8 31.44 -2.39 36.68
C GLU A 8 31.29 -2.05 35.18
N ASP A 9 31.49 -3.05 34.35
CA ASP A 9 31.19 -3.04 32.92
C ASP A 9 29.66 -2.98 32.71
N ALA A 10 29.18 -1.86 32.24
CA ALA A 10 27.79 -1.68 31.80
C ALA A 10 27.72 -1.86 30.27
N THR A 11 27.85 -3.10 29.80
CA THR A 11 27.45 -3.45 28.42
C THR A 11 26.01 -3.91 28.39
N GLY A 12 25.10 -2.97 28.44
CA GLY A 12 23.68 -3.17 28.13
C GLY A 12 23.39 -2.81 26.68
N SER A 13 23.70 -3.68 25.74
CA SER A 13 23.17 -3.55 24.38
C SER A 13 21.67 -3.86 24.40
N HIS A 14 20.84 -2.84 24.53
CA HIS A 14 19.41 -2.94 24.27
C HIS A 14 19.22 -3.15 22.76
N ASN A 15 19.15 -4.40 22.37
CA ASN A 15 18.57 -4.80 21.10
C ASN A 15 17.04 -4.69 21.26
N SER A 16 16.52 -3.47 21.24
CA SER A 16 15.09 -3.21 21.11
C SER A 16 14.72 -3.59 19.68
N ALA A 17 14.20 -4.79 19.49
CA ALA A 17 13.47 -5.11 18.26
C ALA A 17 12.40 -3.99 18.13
N GLU A 18 12.56 -3.11 17.13
CA GLU A 18 11.59 -2.06 16.84
C GLU A 18 10.24 -2.75 16.62
N GLN A 19 9.26 -2.40 17.44
CA GLN A 19 7.90 -2.91 17.26
C GLN A 19 7.41 -2.53 15.86
N PRO A 20 6.73 -3.44 15.14
CA PRO A 20 6.22 -3.13 13.81
C PRO A 20 5.33 -1.90 13.89
N VAL A 21 5.61 -0.94 13.00
CA VAL A 21 4.81 0.29 12.94
C VAL A 21 3.48 -0.03 12.26
N THR A 22 2.41 0.55 12.76
CA THR A 22 1.05 0.38 12.23
C THR A 22 0.58 1.67 11.57
N LEU A 23 0.00 1.58 10.38
CA LEU A 23 -0.78 2.64 9.75
C LEU A 23 -2.25 2.44 10.14
N SER A 24 -2.80 3.39 10.89
CA SER A 24 -4.14 3.27 11.45
C SER A 24 -5.07 4.35 10.94
N ALA A 25 -6.29 3.95 10.60
CA ALA A 25 -7.43 4.84 10.44
C ALA A 25 -8.39 4.61 11.61
N ARG A 26 -8.85 5.66 12.26
CA ARG A 26 -9.71 5.59 13.44
C ARG A 26 -10.93 6.48 13.26
N HIS A 27 -12.12 5.85 13.26
CA HIS A 27 -13.41 6.53 13.23
C HIS A 27 -13.54 7.52 12.06
N LEU A 28 -13.04 7.14 10.87
CA LEU A 28 -13.07 8.04 9.71
C LEU A 28 -14.50 8.26 9.23
N THR A 29 -14.88 9.52 9.13
CA THR A 29 -16.16 9.93 8.53
C THR A 29 -15.89 10.94 7.41
N LYS A 30 -16.55 10.72 6.27
CA LYS A 30 -16.56 11.66 5.15
C LYS A 30 -17.96 11.87 4.64
N ARG A 31 -18.37 13.15 4.63
CA ARG A 31 -19.65 13.58 4.08
C ARG A 31 -19.42 14.48 2.88
N TYR A 32 -20.21 14.26 1.86
CA TYR A 32 -20.37 15.18 0.75
C TYR A 32 -21.82 15.69 0.80
N ASP A 33 -22.00 16.99 0.97
CA ASP A 33 -23.28 17.61 1.29
C ASP A 33 -23.94 16.96 2.53
N LYS A 34 -25.10 16.33 2.36
CA LYS A 34 -25.85 15.66 3.44
C LYS A 34 -25.63 14.15 3.50
N ARG A 35 -24.85 13.57 2.55
CA ARG A 35 -24.64 12.11 2.47
C ARG A 35 -23.30 11.75 3.07
N ALA A 36 -23.31 10.87 4.06
CA ALA A 36 -22.10 10.19 4.50
C ALA A 36 -21.73 9.13 3.46
N VAL A 37 -20.53 9.25 2.89
CA VAL A 37 -19.96 8.27 1.95
C VAL A 37 -19.05 7.29 2.70
N VAL A 38 -18.43 7.77 3.78
CA VAL A 38 -17.71 6.96 4.77
C VAL A 38 -18.23 7.37 6.12
N ASP A 39 -18.61 6.41 6.95
CA ASP A 39 -19.28 6.63 8.23
C ASP A 39 -18.67 5.70 9.30
N ASP A 40 -17.88 6.26 10.20
CA ASP A 40 -17.22 5.57 11.31
C ASP A 40 -16.31 4.39 10.91
N VAL A 41 -15.51 4.54 9.85
CA VAL A 41 -14.60 3.49 9.36
C VAL A 41 -13.31 3.50 10.16
N SER A 42 -12.95 2.32 10.72
CA SER A 42 -11.67 2.08 11.38
C SER A 42 -10.98 0.87 10.75
N LEU A 43 -9.69 1.00 10.45
CA LEU A 43 -8.86 -0.08 9.93
C LEU A 43 -7.38 0.13 10.30
N ASP A 44 -6.64 -0.95 10.28
CA ASP A 44 -5.21 -1.01 10.57
C ASP A 44 -4.48 -1.76 9.47
N VAL A 45 -3.22 -1.38 9.25
CA VAL A 45 -2.26 -2.12 8.42
C VAL A 45 -0.94 -2.16 9.18
N GLU A 46 -0.41 -3.34 9.45
CA GLU A 46 0.90 -3.51 10.06
C GLU A 46 2.00 -3.59 8.98
N GLN A 47 3.25 -3.26 9.34
CA GLN A 47 4.37 -3.51 8.43
C GLN A 47 4.51 -5.02 8.20
N GLY A 48 4.73 -5.41 6.94
CA GLY A 48 4.82 -6.82 6.55
C GLY A 48 3.47 -7.54 6.47
N GLU A 49 2.36 -6.81 6.47
CA GLU A 49 1.02 -7.37 6.32
C GLU A 49 0.37 -6.88 5.00
N ILE A 50 -0.38 -7.76 4.33
CA ILE A 50 -1.21 -7.40 3.18
C ILE A 50 -2.68 -7.38 3.60
N VAL A 51 -3.28 -6.20 3.60
CA VAL A 51 -4.65 -5.96 4.02
C VAL A 51 -5.53 -5.57 2.84
N GLY A 52 -6.64 -6.27 2.65
CA GLY A 52 -7.65 -5.93 1.65
C GLY A 52 -8.69 -4.93 2.16
N LEU A 53 -9.08 -3.95 1.34
CA LEU A 53 -10.28 -3.14 1.56
C LEU A 53 -11.27 -3.40 0.44
N LEU A 54 -12.22 -4.29 0.69
CA LEU A 54 -13.16 -4.83 -0.28
C LEU A 54 -14.54 -4.18 -0.13
N GLY A 55 -15.38 -4.36 -1.13
CA GLY A 55 -16.77 -3.89 -1.10
C GLY A 55 -17.31 -3.53 -2.48
N PRO A 56 -18.62 -3.40 -2.64
CA PRO A 56 -19.25 -3.04 -3.91
C PRO A 56 -18.88 -1.62 -4.36
N ASN A 57 -19.22 -1.30 -5.62
CA ASN A 57 -19.05 0.06 -6.14
C ASN A 57 -19.90 1.03 -5.32
N GLY A 58 -19.30 2.18 -4.97
CA GLY A 58 -19.96 3.19 -4.15
C GLY A 58 -19.96 2.89 -2.64
N ALA A 59 -19.31 1.81 -2.17
CA ALA A 59 -19.21 1.49 -0.74
C ALA A 59 -18.34 2.47 0.06
N GLY A 60 -17.52 3.31 -0.60
CA GLY A 60 -16.64 4.28 0.07
C GLY A 60 -15.17 3.91 0.05
N LYS A 61 -14.74 2.83 -0.62
CA LYS A 61 -13.36 2.34 -0.68
C LYS A 61 -12.37 3.43 -1.11
N THR A 62 -12.51 3.97 -2.31
CA THR A 62 -11.62 5.01 -2.86
C THR A 62 -11.61 6.26 -1.98
N THR A 63 -12.76 6.65 -1.38
CA THR A 63 -12.82 7.78 -0.46
C THR A 63 -12.00 7.50 0.81
N THR A 64 -12.10 6.29 1.38
CA THR A 64 -11.31 5.86 2.54
C THR A 64 -9.82 5.87 2.18
N PHE A 65 -9.44 5.30 1.04
CA PHE A 65 -8.07 5.35 0.50
C PHE A 65 -7.55 6.78 0.38
N HIS A 66 -8.29 7.65 -0.27
CA HIS A 66 -7.90 9.05 -0.47
C HIS A 66 -7.75 9.81 0.86
N MET A 67 -8.52 9.45 1.90
CA MET A 67 -8.29 10.01 3.23
C MET A 67 -6.98 9.51 3.83
N ILE A 68 -6.67 8.22 3.72
CA ILE A 68 -5.42 7.63 4.26
C ILE A 68 -4.19 8.15 3.50
N VAL A 69 -4.26 8.30 2.19
CA VAL A 69 -3.17 8.88 1.36
C VAL A 69 -2.97 10.37 1.60
N GLY A 70 -4.02 11.10 2.01
CA GLY A 70 -3.98 12.55 2.25
C GLY A 70 -4.41 13.41 1.07
N MET A 71 -5.12 12.83 0.10
CA MET A 71 -5.76 13.54 -1.02
C MET A 71 -7.08 14.18 -0.59
N THR A 72 -7.78 13.55 0.36
CA THR A 72 -9.06 14.03 0.90
C THR A 72 -8.95 14.14 2.42
N ARG A 73 -9.49 15.21 3.01
CA ARG A 73 -9.56 15.33 4.47
C ARG A 73 -10.81 14.65 5.00
N PRO A 74 -10.72 13.85 6.06
CA PRO A 74 -11.89 13.37 6.78
C PRO A 74 -12.63 14.54 7.44
N ASN A 75 -13.94 14.39 7.64
CA ASN A 75 -14.72 15.32 8.47
C ASN A 75 -14.51 15.02 9.95
N GLU A 76 -14.40 13.73 10.29
CA GLU A 76 -14.18 13.23 11.65
C GLU A 76 -13.18 12.06 11.60
N GLY A 77 -12.58 11.74 12.74
CA GLY A 77 -11.62 10.66 12.87
C GLY A 77 -10.17 11.08 12.72
N ARG A 78 -9.28 10.11 12.78
CA ARG A 78 -7.81 10.32 12.75
C ARG A 78 -7.12 9.28 11.88
N ILE A 79 -5.96 9.67 11.36
CA ILE A 79 -5.04 8.77 10.65
C ILE A 79 -3.71 8.86 11.39
N LEU A 80 -3.20 7.71 11.81
CA LEU A 80 -2.01 7.59 12.63
C LEU A 80 -0.96 6.75 11.89
N LEU A 81 0.31 7.11 12.05
CA LEU A 81 1.46 6.32 11.62
C LEU A 81 2.30 6.02 12.86
N GLY A 82 2.13 4.82 13.43
CA GLY A 82 2.52 4.57 14.81
C GLY A 82 1.77 5.52 15.73
N ASP A 83 2.50 6.26 16.56
CA ASP A 83 1.95 7.26 17.48
C ASP A 83 1.72 8.64 16.84
N ASP A 84 2.23 8.85 15.63
CA ASP A 84 2.16 10.15 14.93
C ASP A 84 0.78 10.38 14.29
N ASP A 85 0.09 11.45 14.68
CA ASP A 85 -1.13 11.91 13.99
C ASP A 85 -0.77 12.62 12.68
N ILE A 86 -1.09 11.95 11.56
CA ILE A 86 -0.84 12.45 10.21
C ILE A 86 -2.11 12.96 9.52
N THR A 87 -3.23 13.05 10.22
CA THR A 87 -4.56 13.38 9.67
C THR A 87 -4.56 14.65 8.84
N ARG A 88 -3.85 15.69 9.30
CA ARG A 88 -3.80 17.00 8.64
C ARG A 88 -2.67 17.15 7.64
N LEU A 89 -1.79 16.15 7.52
CA LEU A 89 -0.67 16.21 6.60
C LEU A 89 -1.13 15.97 5.16
N PRO A 90 -0.71 16.81 4.21
CA PRO A 90 -0.95 16.58 2.79
C PRO A 90 -0.15 15.37 2.28
N MET A 91 -0.57 14.80 1.16
CA MET A 91 -0.01 13.58 0.56
C MET A 91 1.53 13.60 0.49
N TYR A 92 2.17 14.67 0.01
CA TYR A 92 3.64 14.73 -0.13
C TYR A 92 4.38 14.63 1.21
N LYS A 93 3.77 15.11 2.32
CA LYS A 93 4.36 14.96 3.66
C LYS A 93 4.18 13.54 4.20
N ARG A 94 3.10 12.86 3.82
CA ARG A 94 2.89 11.43 4.15
C ARG A 94 3.84 10.55 3.34
N ALA A 95 4.06 10.87 2.06
CA ALA A 95 5.03 10.17 1.21
C ALA A 95 6.45 10.23 1.82
N ARG A 96 6.89 11.41 2.31
CA ARG A 96 8.18 11.56 3.01
C ARG A 96 8.27 10.80 4.34
N ARG A 97 7.13 10.35 4.89
CA ARG A 97 7.07 9.49 6.08
C ARG A 97 6.96 8.00 5.74
N GLY A 98 7.11 7.67 4.46
CA GLY A 98 7.12 6.30 3.98
C GLY A 98 5.75 5.74 3.61
N ILE A 99 4.79 6.57 3.18
CA ILE A 99 3.52 6.10 2.63
C ILE A 99 3.57 6.24 1.10
N GLY A 100 3.77 5.13 0.39
CA GLY A 100 3.68 5.03 -1.06
C GLY A 100 2.24 4.89 -1.52
N TYR A 101 1.94 5.34 -2.74
CA TYR A 101 0.60 5.24 -3.32
C TYR A 101 0.68 4.94 -4.81
N LEU A 102 -0.08 3.93 -5.23
CA LEU A 102 -0.33 3.60 -6.62
C LEU A 102 -1.79 3.91 -6.95
N ALA A 103 -2.01 4.89 -7.80
CA ALA A 103 -3.35 5.32 -8.21
C ALA A 103 -4.01 4.31 -9.16
N GLN A 104 -5.35 4.30 -9.18
CA GLN A 104 -6.14 3.56 -10.16
C GLN A 104 -5.86 4.05 -11.59
N GLU A 105 -5.80 5.37 -11.77
CA GLU A 105 -5.51 5.96 -13.07
C GLU A 105 -4.01 5.89 -13.39
N THR A 106 -3.70 5.77 -14.69
CA THR A 106 -2.32 5.78 -15.19
C THR A 106 -1.57 7.02 -14.72
N SER A 107 -0.48 6.80 -14.01
CA SER A 107 0.32 7.85 -13.38
C SER A 107 1.73 8.00 -13.96
N VAL A 108 2.13 7.15 -14.94
CA VAL A 108 3.44 7.22 -15.57
C VAL A 108 3.67 8.60 -16.22
N PHE A 109 4.85 9.16 -16.08
CA PHE A 109 5.23 10.37 -16.80
C PHE A 109 5.45 10.02 -18.28
N ARG A 110 4.47 10.34 -19.10
CA ARG A 110 4.34 9.85 -20.48
C ARG A 110 5.50 10.24 -21.38
N GLU A 111 6.06 11.44 -21.22
CA GLU A 111 7.15 11.98 -22.01
C GLU A 111 8.55 11.61 -21.49
N LEU A 112 8.64 11.05 -20.29
CA LEU A 112 9.87 10.55 -19.71
C LEU A 112 10.10 9.09 -20.13
N THR A 113 11.38 8.67 -20.16
CA THR A 113 11.73 7.25 -20.29
C THR A 113 11.34 6.47 -19.04
N VAL A 114 11.39 5.14 -19.09
CA VAL A 114 11.22 4.30 -17.89
C VAL A 114 12.26 4.69 -16.85
N GLU A 115 13.51 4.78 -17.22
CA GLU A 115 14.63 5.18 -16.36
C GLU A 115 14.39 6.54 -15.71
N ASP A 116 14.03 7.57 -16.50
CA ASP A 116 13.73 8.91 -16.00
C ASP A 116 12.50 8.91 -15.06
N ASN A 117 11.50 8.04 -15.30
CA ASN A 117 10.37 7.86 -14.39
C ASN A 117 10.82 7.36 -13.01
N LEU A 118 11.83 6.48 -12.96
CA LEU A 118 12.36 5.95 -11.70
C LEU A 118 13.29 6.98 -11.01
N HIS A 119 14.05 7.76 -11.75
CA HIS A 119 14.88 8.84 -11.21
C HIS A 119 14.07 9.99 -10.59
N ALA A 120 12.96 10.38 -11.22
CA ALA A 120 12.18 11.55 -10.84
C ALA A 120 11.83 11.64 -9.32
N PRO A 121 11.33 10.59 -8.65
CA PRO A 121 11.07 10.65 -7.21
C PRO A 121 12.34 10.70 -6.36
N LEU A 122 13.47 10.20 -6.86
CA LEU A 122 14.74 10.14 -6.14
C LEU A 122 15.45 11.51 -6.08
N GLU A 123 15.15 12.42 -6.99
CA GLU A 123 15.67 13.80 -6.94
C GLU A 123 15.31 14.55 -5.65
N PHE A 124 14.20 14.15 -5.01
CA PHE A 124 13.72 14.73 -3.76
C PHE A 124 14.19 14.00 -2.50
N GLN A 125 15.07 12.99 -2.66
CA GLN A 125 15.65 12.21 -1.57
C GLN A 125 17.08 12.69 -1.26
N SER A 126 17.50 12.54 0.00
CA SER A 126 18.88 12.84 0.41
C SER A 126 19.81 11.68 0.07
N MET A 127 20.04 11.44 -1.21
CA MET A 127 20.87 10.35 -1.75
C MET A 127 21.94 10.96 -2.66
N SER A 128 23.12 10.37 -2.68
CA SER A 128 24.16 10.68 -3.68
C SER A 128 23.72 10.24 -5.08
N GLU A 129 24.40 10.71 -6.11
CA GLU A 129 24.13 10.32 -7.50
C GLU A 129 24.34 8.82 -7.70
N ASP A 130 25.45 8.27 -7.18
CA ASP A 130 25.79 6.86 -7.24
C ASP A 130 24.71 5.97 -6.56
N GLU A 131 24.19 6.40 -5.41
CA GLU A 131 23.12 5.70 -4.71
C GLU A 131 21.80 5.71 -5.50
N ARG A 132 21.47 6.84 -6.15
CA ARG A 132 20.28 6.93 -7.01
C ARG A 132 20.41 6.02 -8.22
N GLU A 133 21.56 6.04 -8.89
CA GLU A 133 21.83 5.19 -10.06
C GLU A 133 21.73 3.71 -9.67
N ALA A 134 22.42 3.28 -8.61
CA ALA A 134 22.34 1.91 -8.11
C ALA A 134 20.88 1.48 -7.75
N ARG A 135 20.10 2.43 -7.23
CA ARG A 135 18.69 2.15 -6.92
C ARG A 135 17.85 1.98 -8.17
N VAL A 136 18.04 2.81 -9.18
CA VAL A 136 17.35 2.72 -10.48
C VAL A 136 17.71 1.43 -11.20
N GLU A 137 18.99 1.08 -11.26
CA GLU A 137 19.46 -0.19 -11.83
C GLU A 137 18.80 -1.39 -11.15
N SER A 138 18.79 -1.40 -9.82
CA SER A 138 18.14 -2.46 -9.05
C SER A 138 16.66 -2.59 -9.39
N LEU A 139 15.93 -1.48 -9.50
CA LEU A 139 14.50 -1.49 -9.83
C LEU A 139 14.24 -1.94 -11.27
N ILE A 140 15.05 -1.50 -12.24
CA ILE A 140 14.93 -1.92 -13.64
C ILE A 140 15.08 -3.42 -13.75
N ALA A 141 16.11 -4.00 -13.13
CA ALA A 141 16.34 -5.44 -13.13
C ALA A 141 15.23 -6.21 -12.42
N GLU A 142 14.84 -5.75 -11.23
CA GLU A 142 13.81 -6.37 -10.40
C GLU A 142 12.44 -6.45 -11.10
N PHE A 143 12.05 -5.37 -11.80
CA PHE A 143 10.76 -5.26 -12.46
C PHE A 143 10.79 -5.71 -13.93
N GLY A 144 11.92 -6.28 -14.41
CA GLY A 144 12.07 -6.76 -15.78
C GLY A 144 11.87 -5.66 -16.83
N LEU A 145 12.38 -4.46 -16.56
CA LEU A 145 12.19 -3.27 -17.39
C LEU A 145 13.37 -2.98 -18.31
N ASP A 146 14.41 -3.83 -18.32
CA ASP A 146 15.65 -3.65 -19.11
C ASP A 146 15.37 -3.35 -20.59
N ARG A 147 14.46 -4.13 -21.21
CA ARG A 147 14.14 -4.01 -22.64
C ARG A 147 13.48 -2.69 -23.01
N VAL A 148 12.78 -2.08 -22.04
CA VAL A 148 12.01 -0.85 -22.25
C VAL A 148 12.61 0.34 -21.51
N ARG A 149 13.79 0.19 -20.92
CA ARG A 149 14.49 1.19 -20.11
C ARG A 149 14.45 2.59 -20.72
N HIS A 150 14.78 2.71 -22.01
CA HIS A 150 14.83 3.96 -22.74
C HIS A 150 13.55 4.28 -23.52
N SER A 151 12.51 3.43 -23.40
CA SER A 151 11.19 3.67 -23.99
C SER A 151 10.42 4.73 -23.21
N LYS A 152 9.73 5.60 -23.91
CA LYS A 152 8.89 6.62 -23.27
C LYS A 152 7.60 6.02 -22.70
N GLY A 153 7.12 6.58 -21.60
CA GLY A 153 5.94 6.10 -20.88
C GLY A 153 4.69 5.93 -21.75
N TYR A 154 4.52 6.76 -22.78
CA TYR A 154 3.37 6.64 -23.71
C TYR A 154 3.45 5.40 -24.62
N SER A 155 4.62 4.82 -24.85
CA SER A 155 4.83 3.67 -25.73
C SER A 155 4.75 2.32 -25.03
N LEU A 156 4.64 2.30 -23.70
CA LEU A 156 4.60 1.08 -22.91
C LEU A 156 3.27 0.33 -23.05
N SER A 157 3.34 -1.00 -23.08
CA SER A 157 2.19 -1.87 -22.90
C SER A 157 1.54 -1.66 -21.52
N GLY A 158 0.34 -2.20 -21.29
CA GLY A 158 -0.35 -2.08 -20.00
C GLY A 158 0.47 -2.63 -18.84
N GLY A 159 1.02 -3.84 -18.99
CA GLY A 159 1.84 -4.50 -17.98
C GLY A 159 3.17 -3.77 -17.71
N GLU A 160 3.92 -3.40 -18.76
CA GLU A 160 5.17 -2.62 -18.61
C GLU A 160 4.93 -1.29 -17.91
N ARG A 161 3.84 -0.61 -18.25
CA ARG A 161 3.43 0.64 -17.62
C ARG A 161 3.14 0.42 -16.15
N ARG A 162 2.37 -0.60 -15.79
CA ARG A 162 2.02 -0.89 -14.40
C ARG A 162 3.25 -1.25 -13.57
N ARG A 163 4.16 -2.08 -14.10
CA ARG A 163 5.44 -2.38 -13.44
C ARG A 163 6.30 -1.12 -13.25
N THR A 164 6.35 -0.23 -14.25
CA THR A 164 7.06 1.05 -14.13
C THR A 164 6.47 1.95 -13.03
N GLU A 165 5.14 2.03 -12.93
CA GLU A 165 4.44 2.81 -11.89
C GLU A 165 4.72 2.27 -10.49
N ILE A 166 4.69 0.95 -10.32
CA ILE A 166 4.99 0.30 -9.04
C ILE A 166 6.46 0.53 -8.69
N ALA A 167 7.41 0.26 -9.61
CA ALA A 167 8.84 0.47 -9.41
C ALA A 167 9.13 1.92 -9.02
N ARG A 168 8.51 2.90 -9.68
CA ARG A 168 8.63 4.32 -9.36
C ARG A 168 8.16 4.65 -7.95
N ALA A 169 7.03 4.10 -7.53
CA ALA A 169 6.52 4.32 -6.18
C ALA A 169 7.42 3.67 -5.12
N LEU A 170 8.03 2.52 -5.43
CA LEU A 170 8.98 1.82 -4.56
C LEU A 170 10.38 2.44 -4.54
N ALA A 171 10.71 3.33 -5.49
CA ALA A 171 12.00 4.00 -5.53
C ALA A 171 12.30 4.73 -4.20
N THR A 172 11.29 5.33 -3.57
CA THR A 172 11.39 6.06 -2.30
C THR A 172 11.42 5.17 -1.06
N GLN A 173 11.44 3.84 -1.21
CA GLN A 173 11.47 2.86 -0.11
C GLN A 173 10.36 3.08 0.94
N PRO A 174 9.10 3.02 0.54
CA PRO A 174 8.00 3.24 1.47
C PRO A 174 7.93 2.14 2.52
N ARG A 175 7.43 2.48 3.72
CA ARG A 175 7.10 1.51 4.80
C ARG A 175 5.70 0.92 4.62
N PHE A 176 4.82 1.68 3.98
CA PHE A 176 3.46 1.27 3.62
C PHE A 176 3.20 1.59 2.16
N PHE A 177 2.55 0.68 1.45
CA PHE A 177 2.22 0.86 0.06
C PHE A 177 0.71 0.65 -0.16
N LEU A 178 0.05 1.70 -0.62
CA LEU A 178 -1.38 1.72 -0.86
C LEU A 178 -1.65 1.54 -2.36
N LEU A 179 -2.36 0.47 -2.72
CA LEU A 179 -2.64 0.05 -4.09
C LEU A 179 -4.14 0.23 -4.38
N ASP A 180 -4.49 1.23 -5.19
CA ASP A 180 -5.89 1.49 -5.58
C ASP A 180 -6.18 0.82 -6.93
N GLU A 181 -6.95 -0.27 -6.90
CA GLU A 181 -7.32 -1.11 -8.03
C GLU A 181 -6.13 -1.51 -8.94
N PRO A 182 -5.09 -2.18 -8.40
CA PRO A 182 -3.88 -2.49 -9.17
C PRO A 182 -4.12 -3.46 -10.34
N PHE A 183 -5.18 -4.26 -10.31
CA PHE A 183 -5.53 -5.24 -11.34
C PHE A 183 -6.46 -4.67 -12.42
N ALA A 184 -6.95 -3.43 -12.26
CA ALA A 184 -7.89 -2.84 -13.21
C ALA A 184 -7.28 -2.64 -14.60
N GLY A 185 -7.92 -3.22 -15.62
CA GLY A 185 -7.49 -3.07 -17.02
C GLY A 185 -6.17 -3.76 -17.36
N VAL A 186 -5.74 -4.71 -16.54
CA VAL A 186 -4.54 -5.52 -16.76
C VAL A 186 -4.95 -6.90 -17.28
N ASP A 187 -4.14 -7.50 -18.18
CA ASP A 187 -4.38 -8.84 -18.65
C ASP A 187 -4.06 -9.90 -17.58
N PRO A 188 -4.62 -11.13 -17.65
CA PRO A 188 -4.46 -12.13 -16.60
C PRO A 188 -3.00 -12.50 -16.26
N ILE A 189 -2.11 -12.54 -17.26
CA ILE A 189 -0.69 -12.86 -17.02
C ILE A 189 -0.03 -11.74 -16.20
N ALA A 190 -0.33 -10.49 -16.55
CA ALA A 190 0.21 -9.35 -15.79
C ALA A 190 -0.44 -9.20 -14.40
N VAL A 191 -1.61 -9.78 -14.14
CA VAL A 191 -2.19 -9.87 -12.79
C VAL A 191 -1.32 -10.77 -11.91
N GLU A 192 -0.90 -11.94 -12.39
CA GLU A 192 0.01 -12.85 -11.68
C GLU A 192 1.34 -12.13 -11.34
N ASP A 193 1.94 -11.43 -12.32
CA ASP A 193 3.15 -10.62 -12.10
C ASP A 193 2.97 -9.61 -10.95
N ILE A 194 1.81 -8.93 -10.89
CA ILE A 194 1.52 -7.95 -9.84
C ILE A 194 1.32 -8.63 -8.49
N GLN A 195 0.68 -9.80 -8.45
CA GLN A 195 0.51 -10.58 -7.22
C GLN A 195 1.86 -11.02 -6.65
N GLU A 196 2.79 -11.49 -7.49
CA GLU A 196 4.17 -11.80 -7.06
C GLU A 196 4.87 -10.57 -6.47
N ILE A 197 4.77 -9.42 -7.15
CA ILE A 197 5.35 -8.16 -6.65
C ILE A 197 4.78 -7.83 -5.27
N VAL A 198 3.46 -7.91 -5.08
CA VAL A 198 2.82 -7.59 -3.78
C VAL A 198 3.26 -8.55 -2.69
N ALA A 199 3.37 -9.86 -2.99
CA ALA A 199 3.90 -10.85 -2.05
C ALA A 199 5.37 -10.55 -1.66
N ASP A 200 6.18 -10.05 -2.59
CA ASP A 200 7.56 -9.65 -2.29
C ASP A 200 7.66 -8.39 -1.43
N LEU A 201 6.69 -7.47 -1.51
CA LEU A 201 6.63 -6.31 -0.61
C LEU A 201 6.46 -6.74 0.85
N GLN A 202 5.64 -7.76 1.10
CA GLN A 202 5.46 -8.34 2.45
C GLN A 202 6.78 -8.87 3.00
N LYS A 203 7.54 -9.62 2.20
CA LYS A 203 8.86 -10.15 2.59
C LYS A 203 9.88 -9.05 2.93
N ARG A 204 9.69 -7.85 2.38
CA ARG A 204 10.51 -6.65 2.67
C ARG A 204 10.00 -5.85 3.86
N ASN A 205 9.08 -6.39 4.63
CA ASN A 205 8.45 -5.70 5.76
C ASN A 205 7.73 -4.40 5.37
N ILE A 206 7.14 -4.35 4.15
CA ILE A 206 6.29 -3.25 3.70
C ILE A 206 4.84 -3.64 3.97
N GLY A 207 4.12 -2.82 4.73
CA GLY A 207 2.67 -3.01 4.93
C GLY A 207 1.90 -2.60 3.66
N VAL A 208 0.99 -3.43 3.21
CA VAL A 208 0.22 -3.18 1.98
C VAL A 208 -1.26 -3.01 2.29
N LEU A 209 -1.86 -1.94 1.79
CA LEU A 209 -3.32 -1.80 1.74
C LEU A 209 -3.75 -1.83 0.28
N ILE A 210 -4.57 -2.81 -0.08
CA ILE A 210 -5.02 -3.02 -1.46
C ILE A 210 -6.54 -2.91 -1.54
N THR A 211 -7.06 -2.23 -2.54
CA THR A 211 -8.47 -2.31 -2.94
C THR A 211 -8.56 -2.69 -4.39
N ASP A 212 -9.52 -3.57 -4.72
CA ASP A 212 -9.85 -3.91 -6.09
C ASP A 212 -11.32 -4.34 -6.18
N HIS A 213 -11.85 -4.33 -7.38
CA HIS A 213 -13.16 -4.90 -7.70
C HIS A 213 -13.05 -6.41 -8.01
N ASN A 214 -11.84 -6.89 -8.34
CA ASN A 214 -11.56 -8.31 -8.51
C ASN A 214 -11.27 -8.97 -7.15
N VAL A 215 -12.35 -9.46 -6.55
CA VAL A 215 -12.32 -10.02 -5.19
C VAL A 215 -11.47 -11.27 -5.08
N HIS A 216 -11.50 -12.14 -6.12
CA HIS A 216 -10.71 -13.38 -6.15
C HIS A 216 -9.22 -13.07 -6.05
N GLU A 217 -8.74 -12.23 -6.96
CA GLU A 217 -7.31 -11.86 -7.03
C GLU A 217 -6.83 -11.16 -5.77
N THR A 218 -7.70 -10.33 -5.18
CA THR A 218 -7.35 -9.62 -3.96
C THR A 218 -7.32 -10.55 -2.75
N LEU A 219 -8.35 -11.38 -2.53
CA LEU A 219 -8.39 -12.31 -1.41
C LEU A 219 -7.32 -13.39 -1.49
N ALA A 220 -6.87 -13.76 -2.72
CA ALA A 220 -5.82 -14.75 -2.90
C ALA A 220 -4.48 -14.34 -2.25
N ILE A 221 -4.19 -13.04 -2.18
CA ILE A 221 -2.90 -12.50 -1.70
C ILE A 221 -2.99 -11.76 -0.37
N THR A 222 -4.19 -11.55 0.19
CA THR A 222 -4.34 -10.82 1.46
C THR A 222 -4.27 -11.75 2.67
N ASP A 223 -3.64 -11.29 3.76
CA ASP A 223 -3.68 -11.97 5.06
C ASP A 223 -5.06 -11.84 5.69
N ARG A 224 -5.61 -10.63 5.64
CA ARG A 224 -6.98 -10.31 6.08
C ARG A 224 -7.58 -9.17 5.28
N ALA A 225 -8.87 -8.99 5.37
CA ALA A 225 -9.53 -7.90 4.68
C ALA A 225 -10.66 -7.29 5.53
N TYR A 226 -10.97 -6.04 5.19
CA TYR A 226 -12.15 -5.30 5.64
C TYR A 226 -13.16 -5.24 4.51
N LEU A 227 -14.38 -5.67 4.77
CA LEU A 227 -15.49 -5.53 3.82
C LEU A 227 -16.26 -4.26 4.14
N LEU A 228 -16.15 -3.29 3.25
CA LEU A 228 -16.87 -2.02 3.33
C LEU A 228 -18.22 -2.15 2.59
N TYR A 229 -19.30 -1.77 3.26
CA TYR A 229 -20.64 -1.78 2.71
C TYR A 229 -21.41 -0.55 3.18
N GLU A 230 -22.00 0.21 2.25
CA GLU A 230 -22.76 1.45 2.54
C GLU A 230 -22.03 2.44 3.47
N GLY A 231 -20.71 2.56 3.30
CA GLY A 231 -19.87 3.51 4.04
C GLY A 231 -19.37 3.01 5.38
N GLN A 232 -19.70 1.79 5.81
CA GLN A 232 -19.31 1.21 7.10
C GLN A 232 -18.59 -0.13 6.92
N ILE A 233 -17.78 -0.54 7.91
CA ILE A 233 -17.20 -1.89 7.92
C ILE A 233 -18.29 -2.89 8.28
N LEU A 234 -18.69 -3.71 7.33
CA LEU A 234 -19.65 -4.78 7.54
C LEU A 234 -19.00 -5.96 8.27
N LYS A 235 -17.80 -6.34 7.86
CA LYS A 235 -17.06 -7.48 8.41
C LYS A 235 -15.58 -7.28 8.23
N GLN A 236 -14.78 -7.93 9.08
CA GLN A 236 -13.33 -8.05 8.91
C GLN A 236 -12.91 -9.46 9.33
N GLY A 237 -11.83 -9.96 8.76
CA GLY A 237 -11.27 -11.28 9.08
C GLY A 237 -10.30 -11.74 8.01
N THR A 238 -9.80 -12.96 8.14
CA THR A 238 -8.99 -13.61 7.11
C THR A 238 -9.81 -13.85 5.85
N ALA A 239 -9.12 -14.11 4.74
CA ALA A 239 -9.82 -14.42 3.48
C ALA A 239 -10.75 -15.63 3.61
N GLU A 240 -10.34 -16.65 4.39
CA GLU A 240 -11.13 -17.85 4.66
C GLU A 240 -12.38 -17.54 5.49
N GLU A 241 -12.23 -16.73 6.54
CA GLU A 241 -13.35 -16.32 7.39
C GLU A 241 -14.39 -15.52 6.60
N LEU A 242 -13.95 -14.58 5.77
CA LEU A 242 -14.83 -13.79 4.91
C LEU A 242 -15.51 -14.64 3.83
N ALA A 243 -14.75 -15.57 3.20
CA ALA A 243 -15.30 -16.47 2.19
C ALA A 243 -16.32 -17.46 2.75
N ALA A 244 -16.22 -17.82 4.03
CA ALA A 244 -17.15 -18.72 4.72
C ALA A 244 -18.38 -18.00 5.32
N ASP A 245 -18.33 -16.69 5.53
CA ASP A 245 -19.38 -15.92 6.19
C ASP A 245 -20.64 -15.81 5.32
N PRO A 246 -21.83 -16.25 5.83
CA PRO A 246 -23.06 -16.25 5.05
C PRO A 246 -23.56 -14.84 4.67
N GLU A 247 -23.31 -13.83 5.50
CA GLU A 247 -23.72 -12.45 5.22
C GLU A 247 -22.84 -11.84 4.14
N VAL A 248 -21.52 -12.08 4.19
CA VAL A 248 -20.56 -11.65 3.17
C VAL A 248 -20.89 -12.30 1.83
N ARG A 249 -21.17 -13.61 1.80
CA ARG A 249 -21.62 -14.30 0.58
C ARG A 249 -22.88 -13.69 0.02
N LYS A 250 -23.90 -13.50 0.84
CA LYS A 250 -25.20 -12.98 0.40
C LYS A 250 -25.11 -11.55 -0.15
N ARG A 251 -24.30 -10.68 0.47
CA ARG A 251 -24.25 -9.23 0.13
C ARG A 251 -23.20 -8.89 -0.90
N TYR A 252 -22.13 -9.70 -1.05
CA TYR A 252 -20.98 -9.31 -1.83
C TYR A 252 -20.36 -10.42 -2.69
N LEU A 253 -19.95 -11.55 -2.10
CA LEU A 253 -19.21 -12.59 -2.83
C LEU A 253 -20.08 -13.42 -3.78
N GLY A 254 -21.35 -13.63 -3.42
CA GLY A 254 -22.24 -14.59 -4.09
C GLY A 254 -22.10 -16.02 -3.53
N GLU A 255 -23.17 -16.80 -3.67
CA GLU A 255 -23.26 -18.15 -3.09
C GLU A 255 -22.25 -19.16 -3.68
N LYS A 256 -21.82 -18.95 -4.93
CA LYS A 256 -20.91 -19.84 -5.66
C LYS A 256 -19.44 -19.46 -5.52
N PHE A 257 -19.12 -18.47 -4.70
CA PHE A 257 -17.73 -18.03 -4.53
C PHE A 257 -16.88 -19.15 -3.94
N THR A 258 -15.71 -19.39 -4.53
CA THR A 258 -14.65 -20.30 -4.04
C THR A 258 -13.37 -19.49 -3.88
N LEU A 259 -12.69 -19.64 -2.76
CA LEU A 259 -11.40 -19.01 -2.51
C LEU A 259 -10.29 -19.91 -3.08
N GLU A 260 -9.49 -19.34 -3.99
CA GLU A 260 -8.22 -19.94 -4.44
C GLU A 260 -7.09 -19.09 -3.86
N ARG A 261 -6.10 -19.74 -3.24
CA ARG A 261 -4.91 -19.06 -2.67
C ARG A 261 -3.77 -19.07 -3.68
N TYR A 262 -3.00 -17.98 -3.68
CA TYR A 262 -1.79 -17.83 -4.48
C TYR A 262 -0.59 -18.52 -3.83
#